data_53e3b70af4413e9450f2d4e2758ee7bd
#
_entry.id   53e3b70af4413e9450f2d4e2758ee7bd
#
_cell.length_a   1.000
_cell.length_b   1.000
_cell.length_c   1.000
_cell.angle_alpha   90.00
_cell.angle_beta   90.00
_cell.angle_gamma   90.00
#
_symmetry.space_group_name_H-M   'P 1'
#
loop_
_entity.id
_entity.type
_entity.pdbx_description
1 polymer ?
#
loop_
_entity_poly.entity_id
_entity_poly.type
_entity_poly.pdbx_seq_one_letter_code
_entity_poly.pdbx_strand_id
1 'polypeptide(L)'
;GGKSYAMLIDPLRYCDKQHHRALLLRRSMPELRDMINHSQRLYGQAYPGAKWREQEKEWRFPSGARIEFGYAENLTDVLRYQGQSYTWIGIDELPQYPTPEIYNFLRSSLRSVDPEIPVFMRATGNPGNVGSLWVKEMFVDPSEPNKAFQVHIDTLAGRKSITRRFIPAKLQDNPYLMQ
;
A
#
# COMPACT_ATOMS: atom_id res chain seq x y z
N GLY A 1 8.26 -10.08 -10.62
CA GLY A 1 9.01 -10.47 -9.51
C GLY A 1 8.93 -9.62 -8.27
N GLY A 2 8.77 -10.15 -7.11
CA GLY A 2 9.04 -9.59 -5.78
C GLY A 2 8.20 -8.41 -5.28
N LYS A 3 7.67 -7.56 -6.13
CA LYS A 3 6.94 -6.33 -5.73
C LYS A 3 5.72 -6.62 -4.86
N SER A 4 4.82 -7.48 -5.31
CA SER A 4 3.61 -7.83 -4.54
C SER A 4 3.96 -8.57 -3.25
N TYR A 5 5.04 -9.34 -3.25
CA TYR A 5 5.55 -9.98 -2.04
C TYR A 5 6.08 -8.95 -1.03
N ALA A 6 6.82 -7.95 -1.50
CA ALA A 6 7.27 -6.84 -0.66
C ALA A 6 6.08 -6.07 -0.05
N MET A 7 4.97 -5.92 -0.79
CA MET A 7 3.74 -5.31 -0.29
C MET A 7 3.08 -6.13 0.84
N LEU A 8 3.23 -7.44 0.84
CA LEU A 8 2.75 -8.29 1.92
C LEU A 8 3.63 -8.24 3.16
N ILE A 9 4.95 -8.09 2.99
CA ILE A 9 5.90 -8.10 4.11
C ILE A 9 6.00 -6.74 4.80
N ASP A 10 5.97 -5.64 4.06
CA ASP A 10 6.24 -4.30 4.61
C ASP A 10 5.29 -3.91 5.76
N PRO A 11 3.97 -4.16 5.71
CA PRO A 11 3.07 -3.82 6.81
C PRO A 11 3.26 -4.67 8.07
N LEU A 12 3.95 -5.83 7.98
CA LEU A 12 4.20 -6.67 9.15
C LEU A 12 5.14 -6.03 10.18
N ARG A 13 5.91 -5.02 9.80
CA ARG A 13 6.92 -4.37 10.66
C ARG A 13 6.38 -3.85 11.99
N TYR A 14 5.10 -3.46 12.00
CA TYR A 14 4.48 -2.84 13.17
C TYR A 14 3.30 -3.66 13.70
N CYS A 15 3.20 -4.94 13.31
CA CYS A 15 2.14 -5.82 13.78
C CYS A 15 2.28 -6.25 15.25
N ASP A 16 3.37 -5.88 15.91
CA ASP A 16 3.56 -5.94 17.36
C ASP A 16 2.92 -4.75 18.11
N LYS A 17 2.50 -3.70 17.38
CA LYS A 17 1.93 -2.46 17.93
C LYS A 17 0.40 -2.47 17.80
N GLN A 18 -0.30 -2.29 18.94
CA GLN A 18 -1.77 -2.36 19.01
C GLN A 18 -2.51 -1.45 18.03
N HIS A 19 -1.98 -0.25 17.80
CA HIS A 19 -2.64 0.76 16.96
C HIS A 19 -2.25 0.70 15.48
N HIS A 20 -1.46 -0.31 15.10
CA HIS A 20 -1.13 -0.48 13.68
C HIS A 20 -2.34 -0.96 12.89
N ARG A 21 -2.68 -0.19 11.85
CA ARG A 21 -3.76 -0.49 10.91
C ARG A 21 -3.25 -0.31 9.49
N ALA A 22 -3.18 -1.40 8.76
CA ALA A 22 -2.74 -1.39 7.37
C ALA A 22 -3.92 -1.71 6.44
N LEU A 23 -3.92 -1.07 5.27
CA LEU A 23 -4.80 -1.39 4.15
C LEU A 23 -3.93 -1.79 2.95
N LEU A 24 -4.18 -2.96 2.41
CA LEU A 24 -3.58 -3.42 1.17
C LEU A 24 -4.67 -3.46 0.10
N LEU A 25 -4.49 -2.64 -0.94
CA LEU A 25 -5.49 -2.41 -1.97
C LEU A 25 -5.04 -2.94 -3.33
N ARG A 26 -5.97 -3.57 -4.02
CA ARG A 26 -5.91 -3.91 -5.43
C ARG A 26 -7.06 -3.29 -6.21
N ARG A 27 -6.97 -3.25 -7.53
CA ARG A 27 -8.05 -2.70 -8.35
C ARG A 27 -9.29 -3.60 -8.32
N SER A 28 -9.13 -4.91 -8.42
CA SER A 28 -10.24 -5.85 -8.51
C SER A 28 -10.17 -6.96 -7.47
N MET A 29 -11.33 -7.56 -7.18
CA MET A 29 -11.43 -8.67 -6.24
C MET A 29 -10.70 -9.94 -6.73
N PRO A 30 -10.72 -10.33 -8.01
CA PRO A 30 -9.94 -11.47 -8.49
C PRO A 30 -8.44 -11.31 -8.24
N GLU A 31 -7.89 -10.12 -8.51
CA GLU A 31 -6.47 -9.83 -8.25
C GLU A 31 -6.13 -9.83 -6.77
N LEU A 32 -7.04 -9.32 -5.93
CA LEU A 32 -6.88 -9.33 -4.47
C LEU A 32 -6.82 -10.73 -3.89
N ARG A 33 -7.57 -11.68 -4.46
CA ARG A 33 -7.63 -13.08 -3.98
C ARG A 33 -6.26 -13.74 -3.97
N ASP A 34 -5.44 -13.50 -4.97
CA ASP A 34 -4.08 -14.05 -5.02
C ASP A 34 -3.21 -13.52 -3.88
N MET A 35 -3.33 -12.23 -3.56
CA MET A 35 -2.61 -11.64 -2.43
C MET A 35 -3.10 -12.20 -1.09
N ILE A 36 -4.41 -12.41 -0.92
CA ILE A 36 -4.98 -13.06 0.27
C ILE A 36 -4.39 -14.46 0.43
N ASN A 37 -4.39 -15.27 -0.63
CA ASN A 37 -3.84 -16.62 -0.60
C ASN A 37 -2.35 -16.64 -0.22
N HIS A 38 -1.56 -15.69 -0.74
CA HIS A 38 -0.16 -15.55 -0.36
C HIS A 38 0.00 -15.13 1.12
N SER A 39 -0.84 -14.20 1.59
CA SER A 39 -0.81 -13.77 2.99
C SER A 39 -1.13 -14.92 3.95
N GLN A 40 -2.06 -15.81 3.59
CA GLN A 40 -2.43 -16.98 4.40
C GLN A 40 -1.26 -17.94 4.59
N ARG A 41 -0.39 -18.07 3.58
CA ARG A 41 0.83 -18.89 3.69
C ARG A 41 1.93 -18.23 4.53
N LEU A 42 1.97 -16.90 4.54
CA LEU A 42 3.07 -16.13 5.13
C LEU A 42 2.77 -15.68 6.56
N TYR A 43 1.60 -15.09 6.79
CA TYR A 43 1.34 -14.36 8.05
C TYR A 43 1.20 -15.27 9.26
N GLY A 44 0.57 -16.44 9.10
CA GLY A 44 0.47 -17.41 10.17
C GLY A 44 1.82 -17.96 10.64
N GLN A 45 2.80 -18.03 9.72
CA GLN A 45 4.16 -18.44 10.05
C GLN A 45 4.97 -17.31 10.67
N ALA A 46 4.83 -16.08 10.12
CA ALA A 46 5.57 -14.89 10.59
C ALA A 46 5.10 -14.42 11.98
N TYR A 47 3.80 -14.59 12.28
CA TYR A 47 3.18 -14.17 13.53
C TYR A 47 2.29 -15.28 14.10
N PRO A 48 2.83 -16.18 14.93
CA PRO A 48 2.03 -17.18 15.62
C PRO A 48 0.88 -16.52 16.42
N GLY A 49 -0.35 -17.01 16.21
CA GLY A 49 -1.55 -16.42 16.80
C GLY A 49 -2.25 -15.36 15.94
N ALA A 50 -1.70 -14.95 14.82
CA ALA A 50 -2.42 -14.15 13.83
C ALA A 50 -3.60 -14.95 13.27
N LYS A 51 -4.77 -14.29 13.11
CA LYS A 51 -6.02 -14.91 12.66
C LYS A 51 -6.59 -14.17 11.47
N TRP A 52 -6.89 -14.92 10.42
CA TRP A 52 -7.64 -14.43 9.25
C TRP A 52 -9.13 -14.35 9.56
N ARG A 53 -9.77 -13.24 9.19
CA ARG A 53 -11.20 -12.99 9.27
C ARG A 53 -11.77 -12.88 7.85
N GLU A 54 -12.44 -13.95 7.41
CA GLU A 54 -12.89 -14.07 6.02
C GLU A 54 -13.94 -13.02 5.62
N GLN A 55 -14.87 -12.70 6.50
CA GLN A 55 -15.94 -11.73 6.23
C GLN A 55 -15.41 -10.30 6.11
N GLU A 56 -14.53 -9.95 7.02
CA GLU A 56 -13.89 -8.62 7.08
C GLU A 56 -12.71 -8.48 6.11
N LYS A 57 -12.23 -9.60 5.56
CA LYS A 57 -10.99 -9.67 4.75
C LYS A 57 -9.80 -9.02 5.45
N GLU A 58 -9.63 -9.33 6.72
CA GLU A 58 -8.55 -8.79 7.53
C GLU A 58 -7.80 -9.85 8.33
N TRP A 59 -6.52 -9.59 8.52
CA TRP A 59 -5.71 -10.26 9.53
C TRP A 59 -5.76 -9.50 10.84
N ARG A 60 -6.00 -10.23 11.94
CA ARG A 60 -5.88 -9.72 13.30
C ARG A 60 -4.70 -10.37 13.99
N PHE A 61 -3.85 -9.54 14.57
CA PHE A 61 -2.65 -9.95 15.27
C PHE A 61 -2.88 -9.96 16.78
N PRO A 62 -2.09 -10.74 17.56
CA PRO A 62 -2.24 -10.80 19.03
C PRO A 62 -2.11 -9.45 19.72
N SER A 63 -1.33 -8.52 19.19
CA SER A 63 -1.18 -7.15 19.67
C SER A 63 -2.45 -6.30 19.55
N GLY A 64 -3.40 -6.68 18.69
CA GLY A 64 -4.53 -5.86 18.26
C GLY A 64 -4.31 -5.16 16.90
N ALA A 65 -3.12 -5.25 16.32
CA ALA A 65 -2.87 -4.76 14.97
C ALA A 65 -3.75 -5.45 13.93
N ARG A 66 -4.01 -4.76 12.81
CA ARG A 66 -4.85 -5.28 11.72
C ARG A 66 -4.25 -4.96 10.35
N ILE A 67 -4.36 -5.91 9.44
CA ILE A 67 -4.08 -5.71 8.02
C ILE A 67 -5.33 -6.09 7.24
N GLU A 68 -5.98 -5.09 6.66
CA GLU A 68 -7.16 -5.22 5.81
C GLU A 68 -6.75 -5.40 4.36
N PHE A 69 -7.46 -6.28 3.65
CA PHE A 69 -7.31 -6.52 2.21
C PHE A 69 -8.56 -5.99 1.50
N GLY A 70 -8.36 -4.98 0.67
CA GLY A 70 -9.43 -4.28 0.01
C GLY A 70 -9.25 -4.14 -1.49
N TYR A 71 -10.33 -3.78 -2.17
CA TYR A 71 -10.28 -3.43 -3.58
C TYR A 71 -11.10 -2.17 -3.86
N ALA A 72 -10.74 -1.48 -4.92
CA ALA A 72 -11.52 -0.36 -5.44
C ALA A 72 -11.24 -0.22 -6.95
N GLU A 73 -12.27 -0.32 -7.77
CA GLU A 73 -12.17 -0.13 -9.22
C GLU A 73 -12.30 1.35 -9.61
N ASN A 74 -13.03 2.10 -8.80
CA ASN A 74 -13.40 3.49 -9.06
C ASN A 74 -13.55 4.28 -7.75
N LEU A 75 -13.86 5.59 -7.87
CA LEU A 75 -14.02 6.47 -6.71
C LEU A 75 -15.20 6.08 -5.80
N THR A 76 -16.28 5.53 -6.36
CA THR A 76 -17.42 5.09 -5.56
C THR A 76 -17.01 3.95 -4.62
N ASP A 77 -16.21 3.02 -5.13
CA ASP A 77 -15.71 1.90 -4.33
C ASP A 77 -14.80 2.37 -3.20
N VAL A 78 -13.97 3.39 -3.45
CA VAL A 78 -13.02 3.88 -2.46
C VAL A 78 -13.70 4.61 -1.29
N LEU A 79 -14.94 5.07 -1.47
CA LEU A 79 -15.71 5.72 -0.41
C LEU A 79 -15.98 4.80 0.79
N ARG A 80 -15.94 3.47 0.63
CA ARG A 80 -16.03 2.50 1.75
C ARG A 80 -14.93 2.70 2.80
N TYR A 81 -13.79 3.29 2.42
CA TYR A 81 -12.68 3.61 3.31
C TYR A 81 -12.77 5.00 3.92
N GLN A 82 -13.83 5.76 3.60
CA GLN A 82 -14.04 7.09 4.15
C GLN A 82 -14.21 7.02 5.69
N GLY A 83 -13.57 7.94 6.38
CA GLY A 83 -13.60 7.96 7.85
C GLY A 83 -12.69 6.95 8.54
N GLN A 84 -12.11 6.02 7.80
CA GLN A 84 -11.12 5.09 8.34
C GLN A 84 -9.77 5.78 8.59
N SER A 85 -8.98 5.18 9.46
CA SER A 85 -7.62 5.64 9.80
C SER A 85 -6.65 4.50 9.61
N TYR A 86 -5.63 4.74 8.79
CA TYR A 86 -4.59 3.76 8.54
C TYR A 86 -3.21 4.36 8.84
N THR A 87 -2.34 3.55 9.39
CA THR A 87 -0.93 3.89 9.57
C THR A 87 -0.09 3.50 8.35
N TRP A 88 -0.57 2.54 7.58
CA TRP A 88 0.06 2.07 6.36
C TRP A 88 -1.00 1.80 5.28
N ILE A 89 -0.76 2.28 4.06
CA ILE A 89 -1.60 1.95 2.90
C ILE A 89 -0.70 1.50 1.77
N GLY A 90 -0.98 0.31 1.24
CA GLY A 90 -0.33 -0.24 0.06
C GLY A 90 -1.29 -0.33 -1.12
N ILE A 91 -0.92 0.22 -2.27
CA ILE A 91 -1.66 0.07 -3.51
C ILE A 91 -0.80 -0.72 -4.49
N ASP A 92 -1.20 -1.95 -4.75
CA ASP A 92 -0.51 -2.80 -5.71
C ASP A 92 -1.01 -2.52 -7.13
N GLU A 93 -0.09 -2.42 -8.09
CA GLU A 93 -0.34 -2.08 -9.49
C GLU A 93 -1.02 -0.70 -9.67
N LEU A 94 -0.51 0.31 -8.98
CA LEU A 94 -1.03 1.69 -9.03
C LEU A 94 -1.29 2.24 -10.45
N PRO A 95 -0.46 1.95 -11.49
CA PRO A 95 -0.71 2.42 -12.85
C PRO A 95 -1.97 1.86 -13.53
N GLN A 96 -2.66 0.90 -12.94
CA GLN A 96 -3.96 0.46 -13.45
C GLN A 96 -5.07 1.51 -13.26
N TYR A 97 -4.88 2.48 -12.37
CA TYR A 97 -5.82 3.59 -12.17
C TYR A 97 -5.52 4.72 -13.17
N PRO A 98 -6.54 5.18 -13.92
CA PRO A 98 -6.34 6.20 -14.95
C PRO A 98 -5.94 7.56 -14.41
N THR A 99 -6.32 7.88 -13.16
CA THR A 99 -6.08 9.16 -12.50
C THR A 99 -5.53 8.97 -11.08
N PRO A 100 -4.90 10.00 -10.48
CA PRO A 100 -4.38 9.93 -9.11
C PRO A 100 -5.45 10.06 -8.01
N GLU A 101 -6.72 10.16 -8.34
CA GLU A 101 -7.79 10.49 -7.40
C GLU A 101 -7.92 9.47 -6.27
N ILE A 102 -7.90 8.16 -6.58
CA ILE A 102 -7.98 7.08 -5.57
C ILE A 102 -6.76 7.14 -4.65
N TYR A 103 -5.56 7.34 -5.20
CA TYR A 103 -4.34 7.52 -4.42
C TYR A 103 -4.44 8.72 -3.47
N ASN A 104 -4.90 9.86 -3.97
CA ASN A 104 -5.05 11.08 -3.18
C ASN A 104 -6.13 10.94 -2.09
N PHE A 105 -7.25 10.30 -2.41
CA PHE A 105 -8.32 10.02 -1.45
C PHE A 105 -7.80 9.16 -0.28
N LEU A 106 -7.17 8.04 -0.58
CA LEU A 106 -6.66 7.13 0.44
C LEU A 106 -5.55 7.75 1.29
N ARG A 107 -4.72 8.61 0.70
CA ARG A 107 -3.70 9.34 1.45
C ARG A 107 -4.30 10.21 2.56
N SER A 108 -5.51 10.75 2.38
CA SER A 108 -6.19 11.52 3.41
C SER A 108 -6.57 10.71 4.66
N SER A 109 -6.61 9.39 4.53
CA SER A 109 -6.88 8.46 5.63
C SER A 109 -5.63 8.05 6.43
N LEU A 110 -4.43 8.53 6.01
CA LEU A 110 -3.18 8.24 6.74
C LEU A 110 -3.07 9.08 8.00
N ARG A 111 -3.10 8.40 9.14
CA ARG A 111 -2.90 9.01 10.48
C ARG A 111 -2.54 7.94 11.50
N SER A 112 -1.79 8.33 12.52
CA SER A 112 -1.49 7.50 13.68
C SER A 112 -1.86 8.23 14.96
N VAL A 113 -2.37 7.50 15.92
CA VAL A 113 -2.55 7.95 17.30
C VAL A 113 -1.33 7.59 18.17
N ASP A 114 -0.46 6.74 17.64
CA ASP A 114 0.74 6.26 18.29
C ASP A 114 1.97 6.88 17.59
N PRO A 115 2.76 7.71 18.30
CA PRO A 115 3.93 8.37 17.72
C PRO A 115 5.05 7.40 17.32
N GLU A 116 5.05 6.17 17.84
CA GLU A 116 6.02 5.15 17.49
C GLU A 116 5.69 4.44 16.16
N ILE A 117 4.48 4.66 15.63
CA ILE A 117 4.05 4.09 14.35
C ILE A 117 4.09 5.17 13.28
N PRO A 118 5.07 5.17 12.38
CA PRO A 118 5.11 6.12 11.27
C PRO A 118 3.98 5.85 10.28
N VAL A 119 3.49 6.92 9.66
CA VAL A 119 2.45 6.81 8.62
C VAL A 119 3.06 6.97 7.24
N PHE A 120 2.76 6.04 6.33
CA PHE A 120 3.24 6.11 4.96
C PHE A 120 2.43 5.26 3.99
N MET A 121 2.55 5.58 2.71
CA MET A 121 2.01 4.79 1.61
C MET A 121 3.12 4.07 0.86
N ARG A 122 2.75 2.91 0.32
CA ARG A 122 3.53 2.18 -0.67
C ARG A 122 2.69 2.00 -1.93
N ALA A 123 3.34 2.01 -3.07
CA ALA A 123 2.70 1.62 -4.31
C ALA A 123 3.68 0.79 -5.14
N THR A 124 3.14 -0.16 -5.87
CA THR A 124 3.88 -0.88 -6.89
C THR A 124 3.27 -0.60 -8.25
N GLY A 125 3.98 -0.93 -9.30
CA GLY A 125 3.45 -0.83 -10.64
C GLY A 125 4.42 -1.32 -11.69
N ASN A 126 3.85 -1.62 -12.85
CA ASN A 126 4.57 -1.85 -14.08
C ASN A 126 4.20 -0.76 -15.09
N PRO A 127 5.12 -0.31 -15.94
CA PRO A 127 4.79 0.61 -17.02
C PRO A 127 3.85 -0.05 -18.03
N GLY A 128 3.19 0.78 -18.87
CA GLY A 128 2.32 0.30 -19.93
C GLY A 128 0.83 0.25 -19.62
N ASN A 129 0.42 0.53 -18.39
CA ASN A 129 -0.98 0.67 -18.01
C ASN A 129 -1.49 2.11 -18.24
N VAL A 130 -2.81 2.28 -18.21
CA VAL A 130 -3.53 3.53 -18.50
C VAL A 130 -3.07 4.72 -17.64
N GLY A 131 -2.69 4.46 -16.40
CA GLY A 131 -2.20 5.47 -15.44
C GLY A 131 -0.68 5.66 -15.43
N SER A 132 0.07 5.01 -16.32
CA SER A 132 1.53 5.08 -16.28
C SER A 132 2.08 6.49 -16.41
N LEU A 133 1.40 7.37 -17.16
CA LEU A 133 1.84 8.74 -17.35
C LEU A 133 1.82 9.54 -16.04
N TRP A 134 0.68 9.59 -15.37
CA TRP A 134 0.57 10.34 -14.11
C TRP A 134 1.43 9.75 -12.98
N VAL A 135 1.60 8.41 -12.95
CA VAL A 135 2.52 7.76 -11.99
C VAL A 135 3.97 8.17 -12.27
N LYS A 136 4.36 8.21 -13.54
CA LYS A 136 5.70 8.65 -13.95
C LYS A 136 5.94 10.12 -13.53
N GLU A 137 5.03 11.01 -13.88
CA GLU A 137 5.11 12.44 -13.52
C GLU A 137 5.14 12.68 -12.01
N MET A 138 4.39 11.87 -11.24
CA MET A 138 4.27 12.05 -9.79
C MET A 138 5.45 11.48 -8.99
N PHE A 139 6.08 10.39 -9.46
CA PHE A 139 7.04 9.64 -8.66
C PHE A 139 8.41 9.45 -9.33
N VAL A 140 8.48 9.43 -10.65
CA VAL A 140 9.71 9.10 -11.37
C VAL A 140 10.45 10.35 -11.85
N ASP A 141 9.76 11.24 -12.56
CA ASP A 141 10.36 12.43 -13.16
C ASP A 141 10.91 13.46 -12.16
N PRO A 142 10.31 13.64 -10.95
CA PRO A 142 10.75 14.69 -10.04
C PRO A 142 12.14 14.48 -9.43
N SER A 143 12.68 13.27 -9.44
CA SER A 143 13.97 12.99 -8.81
C SER A 143 14.63 11.75 -9.40
N GLU A 144 15.95 11.67 -9.25
CA GLU A 144 16.69 10.46 -9.60
C GLU A 144 16.21 9.23 -8.80
N PRO A 145 16.30 8.02 -9.37
CA PRO A 145 15.97 6.79 -8.67
C PRO A 145 16.66 6.67 -7.31
N ASN A 146 15.93 6.15 -6.33
CA ASN A 146 16.37 5.96 -4.94
C ASN A 146 16.61 7.25 -4.13
N LYS A 147 16.51 8.42 -4.72
CA LYS A 147 16.58 9.69 -3.98
C LYS A 147 15.21 10.09 -3.45
N ALA A 148 15.17 10.51 -2.19
CA ALA A 148 13.98 11.10 -1.58
C ALA A 148 13.85 12.57 -2.01
N PHE A 149 12.61 13.00 -2.27
CA PHE A 149 12.31 14.38 -2.60
C PHE A 149 11.06 14.85 -1.86
N GLN A 150 11.00 16.16 -1.61
CA GLN A 150 9.90 16.80 -0.90
C GLN A 150 8.85 17.30 -1.89
N VAL A 151 7.59 17.10 -1.55
CA VAL A 151 6.43 17.62 -2.29
C VAL A 151 5.52 18.35 -1.31
N HIS A 152 5.09 19.56 -1.70
CA HIS A 152 4.09 20.29 -0.95
C HIS A 152 2.70 19.94 -1.45
N ILE A 153 1.80 19.68 -0.51
CA ILE A 153 0.40 19.39 -0.79
C ILE A 153 -0.47 20.34 0.04
N ASP A 154 -1.51 20.86 -0.58
CA ASP A 154 -2.51 21.65 0.12
C ASP A 154 -3.54 20.72 0.75
N THR A 155 -3.87 20.98 2.00
CA THR A 155 -4.88 20.25 2.77
C THR A 155 -5.82 21.26 3.42
N LEU A 156 -6.98 20.80 3.90
CA LEU A 156 -7.91 21.64 4.67
C LEU A 156 -7.25 22.25 5.92
N ALA A 157 -6.23 21.60 6.47
CA ALA A 157 -5.47 22.08 7.64
C ALA A 157 -4.24 22.91 7.26
N GLY A 158 -4.09 23.31 5.98
CA GLY A 158 -2.96 24.07 5.47
C GLY A 158 -1.98 23.26 4.62
N ARG A 159 -0.89 23.89 4.23
CA ARG A 159 0.14 23.29 3.36
C ARG A 159 1.01 22.30 4.14
N LYS A 160 1.13 21.08 3.63
CA LYS A 160 1.90 19.98 4.22
C LYS A 160 3.04 19.57 3.31
N SER A 161 4.20 19.28 3.88
CA SER A 161 5.30 18.64 3.14
C SER A 161 5.24 17.13 3.31
N ILE A 162 5.37 16.40 2.22
CA ILE A 162 5.49 14.93 2.21
C ILE A 162 6.74 14.52 1.47
N THR A 163 7.35 13.42 1.88
CA THR A 163 8.51 12.85 1.22
C THR A 163 8.07 11.71 0.29
N ARG A 164 8.59 11.73 -0.93
CA ARG A 164 8.42 10.64 -1.91
C ARG A 164 9.76 10.06 -2.30
N ARG A 165 9.74 8.80 -2.73
CA ARG A 165 10.91 8.12 -3.29
C ARG A 165 10.44 7.09 -4.32
N PHE A 166 11.07 7.11 -5.48
CA PHE A 166 10.92 6.06 -6.49
C PHE A 166 12.05 5.03 -6.34
N ILE A 167 11.68 3.76 -6.24
CA ILE A 167 12.62 2.64 -6.17
C ILE A 167 12.41 1.79 -7.41
N PRO A 168 13.35 1.81 -8.38
CA PRO A 168 13.25 0.98 -9.57
C PRO A 168 13.45 -0.50 -9.23
N ALA A 169 12.74 -1.36 -9.96
CA ALA A 169 12.97 -2.80 -9.95
C ALA A 169 13.04 -3.30 -11.39
N LYS A 170 14.18 -3.80 -11.80
CA LYS A 170 14.41 -4.36 -13.13
C LYS A 170 14.18 -5.87 -13.12
N LEU A 171 13.92 -6.44 -14.30
CA LEU A 171 13.80 -7.89 -14.47
C LEU A 171 15.06 -8.62 -14.00
N GLN A 172 16.21 -8.03 -14.27
CA GLN A 172 17.53 -8.53 -13.89
C GLN A 172 17.76 -8.60 -12.37
N ASP A 173 16.99 -7.83 -11.58
CA ASP A 173 17.07 -7.86 -10.11
C ASP A 173 16.41 -9.12 -9.50
N ASN A 174 15.80 -9.96 -10.35
CA ASN A 174 15.16 -11.20 -9.91
C ASN A 174 15.92 -12.43 -10.46
N PRO A 175 16.78 -13.06 -9.66
CA PRO A 175 17.60 -14.20 -10.13
C PRO A 175 16.78 -15.42 -10.56
N TYR A 176 15.51 -15.54 -10.10
CA TYR A 176 14.63 -16.65 -10.48
C TYR A 176 14.00 -16.50 -11.89
N LEU A 177 14.12 -15.34 -12.52
CA LEU A 177 13.63 -15.09 -13.88
C LEU A 177 14.77 -15.12 -14.93
N MET A 178 16.00 -15.37 -14.49
CA MET A 178 17.19 -15.43 -15.34
C MET A 178 17.62 -16.87 -15.66
N GLN A 179 16.79 -17.86 -15.29
CA GLN A 179 16.99 -19.29 -15.59
C GLN A 179 16.24 -19.72 -16.82
#